data_729dbebd7daac2ef5a1aba6c5847fe80
#
_entry.id   729dbebd7daac2ef5a1aba6c5847fe80
#
_cell.length_a   1.000
_cell.length_b   1.000
_cell.length_c   1.000
_cell.angle_alpha   90.00
_cell.angle_beta   90.00
_cell.angle_gamma   90.00
#
_symmetry.space_group_name_H-M   'P 1'
#
loop_
_entity.id
_entity.type
_entity.pdbx_description
1 polymer ?
#
loop_
_entity_poly.entity_id
_entity_poly.type
_entity_poly.pdbx_seq_one_letter_code
_entity_poly.pdbx_strand_id
1 'polypeptide(L)'
;MRVHPSGRHSGATRVTLLTEGTYPHSHGGVSVWCDQLVTGMPDIGFDVIAVTGTGREQVVWDLPDHVRGVLSLPMWGDAPAGRPPRGRAHRRVAGAYERFLTALLDPRAEQGFAPSLYELARAAADGVLSPFLRGDAAIAVLTSVWRRPGLAVREAGPTLHDALTATGLLEHALRPLAAPPPEDGVAHAVSGGVAVLPGLAALERHGVPLLLTEHGVYLRERYLGYRTAPYRWPVKAVILGFFRLLAEESYRRAALITPGNRYNRLWEEQGGADPASIRTVYNGVDPAAFPPAGPEPQTPTLSWAGRVDPIKDLETLIRSFALVRDRLPGARLRMFGGTPRGGEAYRERCEALAAELGHADAVTFEGRVDDIKDAYAAGNVVMLSSISEGFPFTLIEAMSCGRATVSTDVGGVREAVGGTGLVVPPRDPEAMAAAALELLGDPARRRAMGEAARLRVIEQFTLRQTIDTFRAIYHELATVTQEPPARIVLPAPAVTGTGSLAV
;
A
#
# COMPACT_ATOMS: atom_id res chain seq x y z
N MET A 1 2.73 24.94 -2.35
CA MET A 1 2.54 26.09 -1.46
C MET A 1 3.29 25.77 -0.17
N ARG A 2 4.37 26.50 0.15
CA ARG A 2 5.09 26.30 1.43
C ARG A 2 4.36 27.12 2.49
N VAL A 3 3.77 26.45 3.46
CA VAL A 3 3.27 27.13 4.68
C VAL A 3 4.46 27.33 5.62
N HIS A 4 4.71 28.54 6.02
CA HIS A 4 5.82 28.90 6.92
C HIS A 4 5.60 28.34 8.33
N PRO A 5 6.67 27.89 9.00
CA PRO A 5 6.57 27.34 10.35
C PRO A 5 6.39 28.49 11.36
N SER A 6 5.28 28.48 12.07
CA SER A 6 5.11 29.27 13.29
C SER A 6 5.18 28.36 14.52
N GLY A 7 6.16 28.61 15.37
CA GLY A 7 6.20 28.14 16.76
C GLY A 7 6.94 26.82 16.99
N ARG A 8 8.15 26.89 17.53
CA ARG A 8 8.86 25.77 18.17
C ARG A 8 8.10 25.36 19.43
N HIS A 9 7.32 24.28 19.34
CA HIS A 9 6.90 23.53 20.52
C HIS A 9 8.07 22.60 20.88
N SER A 10 8.91 23.04 21.82
CA SER A 10 10.00 22.22 22.37
C SER A 10 9.38 21.12 23.23
N GLY A 11 9.46 19.84 22.80
CA GLY A 11 9.10 18.68 23.59
C GLY A 11 8.07 17.73 22.99
N ALA A 12 7.32 18.09 21.95
CA ALA A 12 6.34 17.21 21.33
C ALA A 12 7.02 16.20 20.35
N THR A 13 6.65 14.93 20.44
CA THR A 13 7.07 13.92 19.47
C THR A 13 6.64 14.34 18.06
N ARG A 14 7.55 14.19 17.09
CA ARG A 14 7.33 14.54 15.68
C ARG A 14 7.25 13.28 14.84
N VAL A 15 6.29 13.24 13.92
CA VAL A 15 6.12 12.15 12.97
C VAL A 15 5.98 12.71 11.56
N THR A 16 6.78 12.20 10.64
CA THR A 16 6.59 12.48 9.20
C THR A 16 5.91 11.29 8.56
N LEU A 17 4.64 11.44 8.17
CA LEU A 17 3.90 10.43 7.40
C LEU A 17 4.37 10.46 5.94
N LEU A 18 4.72 9.29 5.41
CA LEU A 18 5.15 9.09 4.04
C LEU A 18 4.08 8.29 3.30
N THR A 19 3.33 8.95 2.41
CA THR A 19 2.14 8.38 1.76
C THR A 19 2.31 8.30 0.24
N GLU A 20 1.58 7.39 -0.42
CA GLU A 20 1.60 7.19 -1.88
C GLU A 20 0.17 7.15 -2.42
N GLY A 21 -0.24 8.19 -3.17
CA GLY A 21 -1.54 8.27 -3.83
C GLY A 21 -2.76 8.25 -2.91
N THR A 22 -2.57 8.52 -1.61
CA THR A 22 -3.60 8.40 -0.57
C THR A 22 -3.77 9.71 0.20
N TYR A 23 -3.63 9.68 1.51
CA TYR A 23 -3.73 10.85 2.39
C TYR A 23 -2.66 11.91 2.06
N PRO A 24 -2.99 13.19 2.03
CA PRO A 24 -4.31 13.77 2.22
C PRO A 24 -5.06 14.10 0.91
N HIS A 25 -4.69 13.50 -0.22
CA HIS A 25 -5.13 13.87 -1.57
C HIS A 25 -6.26 13.00 -2.11
N SER A 26 -6.61 11.90 -1.49
CA SER A 26 -7.69 11.03 -1.93
C SER A 26 -8.44 10.39 -0.77
N HIS A 27 -9.65 9.90 -1.02
CA HIS A 27 -10.41 9.10 -0.07
C HIS A 27 -10.14 7.61 -0.32
N GLY A 28 -10.05 6.83 0.76
CA GLY A 28 -9.82 5.39 0.72
C GLY A 28 -9.46 4.85 2.09
N GLY A 29 -9.38 3.52 2.24
CA GLY A 29 -9.12 2.89 3.54
C GLY A 29 -7.82 3.38 4.22
N VAL A 30 -6.72 3.47 3.47
CA VAL A 30 -5.44 3.98 4.00
C VAL A 30 -5.55 5.46 4.36
N SER A 31 -6.27 6.27 3.58
CA SER A 31 -6.47 7.69 3.89
C SER A 31 -7.31 7.89 5.14
N VAL A 32 -8.39 7.10 5.32
CA VAL A 32 -9.19 7.09 6.55
C VAL A 32 -8.32 6.73 7.75
N TRP A 33 -7.48 5.71 7.62
CA TRP A 33 -6.57 5.29 8.67
C TRP A 33 -5.55 6.38 9.03
N CYS A 34 -4.94 7.05 8.04
CA CYS A 34 -4.03 8.18 8.28
C CYS A 34 -4.75 9.32 9.01
N ASP A 35 -5.95 9.68 8.56
CA ASP A 35 -6.76 10.73 9.17
C ASP A 35 -7.12 10.39 10.62
N GLN A 36 -7.52 9.14 10.88
CA GLN A 36 -7.81 8.66 12.23
C GLN A 36 -6.59 8.76 13.16
N LEU A 37 -5.38 8.41 12.68
CA LEU A 37 -4.16 8.55 13.46
C LEU A 37 -3.84 10.02 13.74
N VAL A 38 -3.88 10.85 12.71
CA VAL A 38 -3.55 12.28 12.83
C VAL A 38 -4.54 12.96 13.78
N THR A 39 -5.85 12.81 13.53
CA THR A 39 -6.90 13.43 14.34
C THR A 39 -6.91 12.91 15.79
N GLY A 40 -6.62 11.62 15.97
CA GLY A 40 -6.62 10.97 17.27
C GLY A 40 -5.41 11.29 18.17
N MET A 41 -4.37 11.97 17.64
CA MET A 41 -3.14 12.27 18.38
C MET A 41 -2.77 13.77 18.32
N PRO A 42 -3.56 14.66 18.94
CA PRO A 42 -3.31 16.10 18.91
C PRO A 42 -2.04 16.52 19.68
N ASP A 43 -1.48 15.64 20.48
CA ASP A 43 -0.23 15.78 21.23
C ASP A 43 1.03 15.51 20.37
N ILE A 44 0.86 15.01 19.14
CA ILE A 44 1.96 14.71 18.21
C ILE A 44 1.95 15.70 17.05
N GLY A 45 3.10 16.25 16.72
CA GLY A 45 3.26 17.12 15.54
C GLY A 45 3.47 16.29 14.27
N PHE A 46 2.56 16.41 13.30
CA PHE A 46 2.66 15.69 12.03
C PHE A 46 3.18 16.57 10.90
N ASP A 47 4.06 16.00 10.07
CA ASP A 47 4.35 16.46 8.71
C ASP A 47 3.93 15.38 7.73
N VAL A 48 3.55 15.72 6.52
CA VAL A 48 3.15 14.74 5.50
C VAL A 48 4.01 14.94 4.25
N ILE A 49 4.66 13.88 3.79
CA ILE A 49 5.29 13.81 2.47
C ILE A 49 4.45 12.85 1.63
N ALA A 50 3.69 13.39 0.70
CA ALA A 50 2.77 12.62 -0.13
C ALA A 50 3.33 12.47 -1.56
N VAL A 51 3.61 11.26 -1.98
CA VAL A 51 3.89 10.94 -3.38
C VAL A 51 2.56 10.94 -4.14
N THR A 52 2.45 11.81 -5.13
CA THR A 52 1.22 12.05 -5.90
C THR A 52 1.42 11.76 -7.38
N GLY A 53 0.34 11.67 -8.15
CA GLY A 53 0.42 11.42 -9.59
C GLY A 53 1.08 12.59 -10.31
N THR A 54 0.46 13.78 -10.25
CA THR A 54 0.86 14.95 -11.05
C THR A 54 1.39 16.12 -10.22
N GLY A 55 1.22 16.10 -8.91
CA GLY A 55 1.53 17.20 -7.98
C GLY A 55 0.48 18.32 -8.00
N ARG A 56 -0.65 18.10 -8.70
CA ARG A 56 -1.78 19.05 -8.80
C ARG A 56 -3.00 18.57 -8.02
N GLU A 57 -2.89 17.43 -7.38
CA GLU A 57 -3.93 16.84 -6.54
C GLU A 57 -4.20 17.78 -5.35
N GLN A 58 -5.48 18.09 -5.15
CA GLN A 58 -5.88 18.92 -4.02
C GLN A 58 -5.92 18.11 -2.73
N VAL A 59 -5.70 18.78 -1.62
CA VAL A 59 -5.99 18.23 -0.30
C VAL A 59 -7.51 18.15 -0.15
N VAL A 60 -8.02 16.96 0.14
CA VAL A 60 -9.46 16.66 0.24
C VAL A 60 -9.91 16.34 1.67
N TRP A 61 -8.97 16.38 2.63
CA TRP A 61 -9.21 16.18 4.06
C TRP A 61 -9.04 17.49 4.82
N ASP A 62 -9.84 17.69 5.85
CA ASP A 62 -9.65 18.79 6.80
C ASP A 62 -8.47 18.43 7.73
N LEU A 63 -7.37 19.16 7.57
CA LEU A 63 -6.16 18.89 8.34
C LEU A 63 -6.20 19.64 9.67
N PRO A 64 -5.99 18.93 10.82
CA PRO A 64 -5.88 19.58 12.14
C PRO A 64 -4.67 20.51 12.23
N ASP A 65 -4.71 21.48 13.16
CA ASP A 65 -3.66 22.50 13.37
C ASP A 65 -2.27 21.91 13.70
N HIS A 66 -2.21 20.72 14.26
CA HIS A 66 -0.95 20.03 14.57
C HIS A 66 -0.33 19.31 13.36
N VAL A 67 -0.98 19.33 12.18
CA VAL A 67 -0.38 19.01 10.88
C VAL A 67 0.34 20.25 10.38
N ARG A 68 1.67 20.26 10.51
CA ARG A 68 2.50 21.43 10.31
C ARG A 68 2.80 21.74 8.84
N GLY A 69 2.72 20.71 7.97
CA GLY A 69 2.93 20.87 6.55
C GLY A 69 2.65 19.63 5.73
N VAL A 70 2.32 19.86 4.46
CA VAL A 70 2.16 18.83 3.43
C VAL A 70 3.09 19.14 2.27
N LEU A 71 3.97 18.20 1.95
CA LEU A 71 4.83 18.24 0.77
C LEU A 71 4.33 17.22 -0.26
N SER A 72 3.79 17.68 -1.38
CA SER A 72 3.37 16.82 -2.50
C SER A 72 4.52 16.61 -3.49
N LEU A 73 4.81 15.35 -3.80
CA LEU A 73 5.88 14.93 -4.69
C LEU A 73 5.28 14.32 -5.95
N PRO A 74 5.35 14.98 -7.11
CA PRO A 74 4.80 14.45 -8.36
C PRO A 74 5.65 13.30 -8.91
N MET A 75 5.03 12.13 -9.14
CA MET A 75 5.69 11.05 -9.89
C MET A 75 5.73 11.32 -11.39
N TRP A 76 4.61 11.80 -11.96
CA TRP A 76 4.41 11.98 -13.40
C TRP A 76 4.40 13.43 -13.85
N GLY A 77 4.37 14.39 -12.94
CA GLY A 77 4.40 15.82 -13.25
C GLY A 77 5.78 16.33 -13.61
N ASP A 78 6.04 17.59 -13.29
CA ASP A 78 7.33 18.23 -13.53
C ASP A 78 8.45 17.47 -12.80
N ALA A 79 9.54 17.22 -13.51
CA ALA A 79 10.69 16.56 -12.95
C ALA A 79 11.37 17.44 -11.89
N PRO A 80 12.00 16.84 -10.86
CA PRO A 80 12.78 17.59 -9.88
C PRO A 80 13.79 18.51 -10.58
N ALA A 81 13.87 19.76 -10.08
CA ALA A 81 14.79 20.75 -10.60
C ALA A 81 16.25 20.30 -10.42
N GLY A 82 17.10 20.64 -11.40
CA GLY A 82 18.52 20.29 -11.29
C GLY A 82 19.26 20.46 -12.60
N ARG A 83 20.53 20.07 -12.59
CA ARG A 83 21.41 20.16 -13.78
C ARG A 83 22.10 18.82 -14.03
N PRO A 84 22.34 18.44 -15.31
CA PRO A 84 23.10 17.24 -15.63
C PRO A 84 24.49 17.27 -14.98
N PRO A 85 24.90 16.16 -14.33
CA PRO A 85 26.24 16.09 -13.73
C PRO A 85 27.34 16.13 -14.79
N ARG A 86 28.51 16.67 -14.43
CA ARG A 86 29.68 16.75 -15.33
C ARG A 86 30.94 16.19 -14.66
N GLY A 87 31.91 15.79 -15.43
CA GLY A 87 33.23 15.37 -14.96
C GLY A 87 33.17 14.27 -13.88
N ARG A 88 33.71 14.52 -12.70
CA ARG A 88 33.76 13.54 -11.60
C ARG A 88 32.36 13.18 -11.07
N ALA A 89 31.47 14.17 -10.96
CA ALA A 89 30.07 13.92 -10.53
C ALA A 89 29.35 12.99 -11.49
N HIS A 90 29.52 13.19 -12.82
CA HIS A 90 28.94 12.29 -13.82
C HIS A 90 29.42 10.85 -13.65
N ARG A 91 30.75 10.64 -13.53
CA ARG A 91 31.30 9.29 -13.33
C ARG A 91 30.81 8.62 -12.07
N ARG A 92 30.67 9.39 -10.96
CA ARG A 92 30.13 8.88 -9.70
C ARG A 92 28.68 8.41 -9.84
N VAL A 93 27.82 9.26 -10.42
CA VAL A 93 26.39 8.92 -10.60
C VAL A 93 26.23 7.76 -11.58
N ALA A 94 26.96 7.76 -12.70
CA ALA A 94 26.91 6.67 -13.67
C ALA A 94 27.36 5.34 -13.06
N GLY A 95 28.45 5.32 -12.28
CA GLY A 95 28.91 4.12 -11.60
C GLY A 95 27.96 3.64 -10.50
N ALA A 96 27.33 4.54 -9.75
CA ALA A 96 26.29 4.18 -8.79
C ALA A 96 25.07 3.56 -9.48
N TYR A 97 24.60 4.18 -10.57
CA TYR A 97 23.50 3.68 -11.37
C TYR A 97 23.79 2.32 -12.02
N GLU A 98 25.02 2.12 -12.51
CA GLU A 98 25.45 0.83 -13.04
C GLU A 98 25.41 -0.29 -11.99
N ARG A 99 25.92 -0.04 -10.78
CA ARG A 99 25.84 -1.00 -9.65
C ARG A 99 24.40 -1.26 -9.25
N PHE A 100 23.59 -0.21 -9.17
CA PHE A 100 22.16 -0.30 -8.90
C PHE A 100 21.44 -1.22 -9.89
N LEU A 101 21.60 -0.97 -11.20
CA LEU A 101 20.99 -1.81 -12.25
C LEU A 101 21.51 -3.24 -12.23
N THR A 102 22.79 -3.44 -11.91
CA THR A 102 23.37 -4.78 -11.79
C THR A 102 22.73 -5.54 -10.66
N ALA A 103 22.52 -4.89 -9.51
CA ALA A 103 21.83 -5.49 -8.36
C ALA A 103 20.38 -5.87 -8.69
N LEU A 104 19.66 -5.06 -9.49
CA LEU A 104 18.28 -5.38 -9.88
C LEU A 104 18.17 -6.63 -10.74
N LEU A 105 19.20 -6.95 -11.52
CA LEU A 105 19.15 -7.93 -12.61
C LEU A 105 20.02 -9.18 -12.38
N ASP A 106 20.97 -9.12 -11.44
CA ASP A 106 21.84 -10.24 -11.09
C ASP A 106 21.70 -10.60 -9.61
N PRO A 107 21.10 -11.75 -9.28
CA PRO A 107 20.96 -12.18 -7.88
C PRO A 107 22.28 -12.26 -7.12
N ARG A 108 23.41 -12.46 -7.81
CA ARG A 108 24.74 -12.53 -7.17
C ARG A 108 25.28 -11.14 -6.77
N ALA A 109 24.65 -10.07 -7.21
CA ALA A 109 25.06 -8.69 -6.98
C ALA A 109 24.08 -7.89 -6.10
N GLU A 110 23.07 -8.52 -5.54
CA GLU A 110 21.98 -7.86 -4.76
C GLU A 110 22.49 -7.04 -3.58
N GLN A 111 23.58 -7.46 -2.93
CA GLN A 111 24.24 -6.69 -1.86
C GLN A 111 24.71 -5.28 -2.32
N GLY A 112 24.83 -5.05 -3.62
CA GLY A 112 25.13 -3.74 -4.20
C GLY A 112 23.95 -2.77 -4.21
N PHE A 113 22.72 -3.24 -3.98
CA PHE A 113 21.51 -2.41 -4.08
C PHE A 113 21.52 -1.25 -3.07
N ALA A 114 21.57 -1.55 -1.78
CA ALA A 114 21.49 -0.54 -0.73
C ALA A 114 22.59 0.52 -0.83
N PRO A 115 23.89 0.17 -0.95
CA PRO A 115 24.94 1.19 -1.11
C PRO A 115 24.71 2.09 -2.33
N SER A 116 24.30 1.50 -3.47
CA SER A 116 24.05 2.28 -4.68
C SER A 116 22.79 3.13 -4.58
N LEU A 117 21.72 2.65 -3.95
CA LEU A 117 20.51 3.44 -3.68
C LEU A 117 20.85 4.70 -2.87
N TYR A 118 21.64 4.57 -1.80
CA TYR A 118 22.02 5.71 -0.97
C TYR A 118 23.00 6.67 -1.67
N GLU A 119 23.84 6.19 -2.59
CA GLU A 119 24.61 7.07 -3.46
C GLU A 119 23.70 7.84 -4.43
N LEU A 120 22.69 7.19 -5.00
CA LEU A 120 21.68 7.85 -5.85
C LEU A 120 20.82 8.84 -5.03
N ALA A 121 20.51 8.54 -3.77
CA ALA A 121 19.82 9.47 -2.87
C ALA A 121 20.64 10.74 -2.63
N ARG A 122 21.96 10.63 -2.45
CA ARG A 122 22.87 11.79 -2.37
C ARG A 122 22.86 12.59 -3.69
N ALA A 123 22.92 11.91 -4.83
CA ALA A 123 22.85 12.56 -6.14
C ALA A 123 21.48 13.24 -6.38
N ALA A 124 20.40 12.70 -5.85
CA ALA A 124 19.07 13.33 -5.91
C ALA A 124 19.04 14.61 -5.07
N ALA A 125 19.57 14.59 -3.85
CA ALA A 125 19.68 15.77 -3.00
C ALA A 125 20.58 16.88 -3.60
N ASP A 126 21.62 16.49 -4.35
CA ASP A 126 22.48 17.40 -5.11
C ASP A 126 21.79 17.95 -6.38
N GLY A 127 20.55 17.51 -6.69
CA GLY A 127 19.78 17.91 -7.86
C GLY A 127 20.35 17.37 -9.20
N VAL A 128 21.15 16.30 -9.17
CA VAL A 128 21.79 15.77 -10.39
C VAL A 128 21.23 14.43 -10.85
N LEU A 129 20.46 13.71 -10.02
CA LEU A 129 19.96 12.37 -10.34
C LEU A 129 18.93 12.39 -11.48
N SER A 130 17.81 13.15 -11.33
CA SER A 130 16.75 13.19 -12.34
C SER A 130 17.28 13.71 -13.69
N PRO A 131 18.07 14.79 -13.77
CA PRO A 131 18.70 15.19 -15.03
C PRO A 131 19.64 14.15 -15.64
N PHE A 132 20.33 13.33 -14.83
CA PHE A 132 21.15 12.22 -15.31
C PHE A 132 20.28 11.10 -15.91
N LEU A 133 19.23 10.68 -15.19
CA LEU A 133 18.36 9.58 -15.62
C LEU A 133 17.55 9.92 -16.88
N ARG A 134 17.31 11.20 -17.14
CA ARG A 134 16.65 11.70 -18.36
C ARG A 134 17.60 11.90 -19.55
N GLY A 135 18.88 11.67 -19.35
CA GLY A 135 19.90 11.83 -20.41
C GLY A 135 20.33 10.50 -21.03
N ASP A 136 20.96 10.60 -22.20
CA ASP A 136 21.45 9.45 -22.98
C ASP A 136 22.43 8.55 -22.19
N ALA A 137 23.16 9.13 -21.24
CA ALA A 137 24.12 8.40 -20.43
C ALA A 137 23.43 7.29 -19.58
N ALA A 138 22.25 7.53 -19.04
CA ALA A 138 21.52 6.53 -18.28
C ALA A 138 21.05 5.37 -19.17
N ILE A 139 20.60 5.66 -20.39
CA ILE A 139 20.22 4.67 -21.38
C ILE A 139 21.44 3.84 -21.80
N ALA A 140 22.58 4.49 -22.01
CA ALA A 140 23.84 3.81 -22.35
C ALA A 140 24.31 2.87 -21.24
N VAL A 141 24.21 3.28 -19.95
CA VAL A 141 24.52 2.44 -18.80
C VAL A 141 23.59 1.24 -18.74
N LEU A 142 22.27 1.43 -18.85
CA LEU A 142 21.28 0.34 -18.81
C LEU A 142 21.54 -0.67 -19.95
N THR A 143 21.73 -0.20 -21.17
CA THR A 143 22.00 -1.07 -22.33
C THR A 143 23.33 -1.81 -22.20
N SER A 144 24.34 -1.20 -21.58
CA SER A 144 25.60 -1.86 -21.25
C SER A 144 25.41 -3.00 -20.26
N VAL A 145 24.64 -2.78 -19.19
CA VAL A 145 24.31 -3.81 -18.19
C VAL A 145 23.54 -4.96 -18.84
N TRP A 146 22.53 -4.68 -19.67
CA TRP A 146 21.75 -5.71 -20.36
C TRP A 146 22.56 -6.63 -21.29
N ARG A 147 23.67 -6.13 -21.84
CA ARG A 147 24.56 -6.90 -22.72
C ARG A 147 25.49 -7.85 -21.96
N ARG A 148 25.55 -7.78 -20.63
CA ARG A 148 26.47 -8.61 -19.84
C ARG A 148 26.12 -10.09 -19.99
N PRO A 149 27.14 -10.96 -20.14
CA PRO A 149 26.93 -12.41 -20.16
C PRO A 149 26.29 -12.91 -18.87
N GLY A 150 25.42 -13.90 -18.97
CA GLY A 150 24.80 -14.57 -17.81
C GLY A 150 23.58 -13.88 -17.23
N LEU A 151 23.15 -12.73 -17.75
CA LEU A 151 21.88 -12.11 -17.37
C LEU A 151 20.73 -12.64 -18.23
N ALA A 152 19.66 -13.13 -17.61
CA ALA A 152 18.46 -13.61 -18.32
C ALA A 152 17.82 -12.55 -19.22
N VAL A 153 17.92 -11.29 -18.84
CA VAL A 153 17.39 -10.16 -19.63
C VAL A 153 18.04 -10.05 -21.03
N ARG A 154 19.28 -10.48 -21.18
CA ARG A 154 19.99 -10.47 -22.47
C ARG A 154 19.32 -11.40 -23.49
N GLU A 155 18.88 -12.58 -23.04
CA GLU A 155 18.21 -13.57 -23.91
C GLU A 155 16.85 -13.10 -24.41
N ALA A 156 16.20 -12.21 -23.66
CA ALA A 156 14.93 -11.61 -24.07
C ALA A 156 15.05 -10.56 -25.21
N GLY A 157 16.25 -10.27 -25.69
CA GLY A 157 16.51 -9.35 -26.78
C GLY A 157 15.98 -7.93 -26.51
N PRO A 158 16.52 -7.21 -25.50
CA PRO A 158 16.02 -5.88 -25.16
C PRO A 158 16.28 -4.89 -26.31
N THR A 159 15.29 -4.01 -26.54
CA THR A 159 15.33 -2.97 -27.58
C THR A 159 15.66 -1.60 -26.98
N LEU A 160 15.95 -0.61 -27.85
CA LEU A 160 16.08 0.79 -27.43
C LEU A 160 14.78 1.31 -26.81
N HIS A 161 13.62 0.91 -27.33
CA HIS A 161 12.32 1.27 -26.75
C HIS A 161 12.18 0.74 -25.31
N ASP A 162 12.58 -0.50 -25.05
CA ASP A 162 12.60 -1.07 -23.70
C ASP A 162 13.52 -0.26 -22.78
N ALA A 163 14.70 0.17 -23.29
CA ALA A 163 15.66 0.95 -22.49
C ALA A 163 15.13 2.34 -22.13
N LEU A 164 14.50 3.03 -23.08
CA LEU A 164 13.83 4.31 -22.85
C LEU A 164 12.71 4.16 -21.81
N THR A 165 11.88 3.13 -21.96
CA THR A 165 10.74 2.86 -21.05
C THR A 165 11.24 2.52 -19.65
N ALA A 166 12.20 1.61 -19.49
CA ALA A 166 12.71 1.21 -18.19
C ALA A 166 13.41 2.37 -17.46
N THR A 167 14.25 3.15 -18.20
CA THR A 167 14.93 4.31 -17.62
C THR A 167 13.93 5.39 -17.19
N GLY A 168 12.90 5.65 -18.01
CA GLY A 168 11.84 6.60 -17.66
C GLY A 168 11.06 6.16 -16.43
N LEU A 169 10.66 4.89 -16.33
CA LEU A 169 9.98 4.36 -15.16
C LEU A 169 10.84 4.43 -13.89
N LEU A 170 12.15 4.14 -13.99
CA LEU A 170 13.08 4.29 -12.86
C LEU A 170 13.26 5.76 -12.48
N GLU A 171 13.33 6.69 -13.44
CA GLU A 171 13.42 8.11 -13.14
C GLU A 171 12.22 8.54 -12.30
N HIS A 172 11.00 8.17 -12.69
CA HIS A 172 9.78 8.49 -11.93
C HIS A 172 9.79 7.83 -10.55
N ALA A 173 10.12 6.54 -10.46
CA ALA A 173 10.14 5.80 -9.21
C ALA A 173 11.17 6.33 -8.19
N LEU A 174 12.29 6.91 -8.67
CA LEU A 174 13.36 7.46 -7.82
C LEU A 174 13.18 8.95 -7.49
N ARG A 175 12.17 9.64 -8.05
CA ARG A 175 11.90 11.07 -7.75
C ARG A 175 11.73 11.38 -6.27
N PRO A 176 11.10 10.51 -5.44
CA PRO A 176 10.95 10.78 -4.01
C PRO A 176 12.27 10.95 -3.26
N LEU A 177 13.39 10.45 -3.78
CA LEU A 177 14.73 10.70 -3.23
C LEU A 177 15.18 12.18 -3.29
N ALA A 178 14.53 13.00 -4.13
CA ALA A 178 14.79 14.43 -4.20
C ALA A 178 14.06 15.24 -3.13
N ALA A 179 13.14 14.61 -2.38
CA ALA A 179 12.52 15.26 -1.24
C ALA A 179 13.54 15.56 -0.13
N PRO A 180 13.41 16.68 0.59
CA PRO A 180 14.16 16.88 1.81
C PRO A 180 13.77 15.76 2.80
N PRO A 181 14.73 14.92 3.23
CA PRO A 181 14.41 13.85 4.17
C PRO A 181 14.09 14.44 5.55
N PRO A 182 13.22 13.81 6.36
CA PRO A 182 13.04 14.16 7.76
C PRO A 182 14.37 14.21 8.51
N GLU A 183 14.56 15.24 9.35
CA GLU A 183 15.81 15.45 10.08
C GLU A 183 15.73 15.01 11.55
N ASP A 184 14.52 14.85 12.08
CA ASP A 184 14.23 14.44 13.45
C ASP A 184 12.90 13.67 13.56
N GLY A 185 12.58 13.17 14.75
CA GLY A 185 11.34 12.45 15.03
C GLY A 185 11.31 11.04 14.46
N VAL A 186 10.17 10.62 13.94
CA VAL A 186 9.93 9.29 13.33
C VAL A 186 9.49 9.46 11.89
N ALA A 187 10.12 8.76 10.97
CA ALA A 187 9.65 8.65 9.59
C ALA A 187 8.69 7.44 9.50
N HIS A 188 7.41 7.68 9.23
CA HIS A 188 6.41 6.62 9.15
C HIS A 188 5.92 6.43 7.72
N ALA A 189 6.39 5.41 7.04
CA ALA A 189 5.90 5.00 5.73
C ALA A 189 4.65 4.13 5.88
N VAL A 190 3.55 4.53 5.20
CA VAL A 190 2.28 3.81 5.26
C VAL A 190 2.12 2.80 4.12
N SER A 191 3.19 2.51 3.42
CA SER A 191 3.31 1.41 2.45
C SER A 191 4.77 1.10 2.16
N GLY A 192 5.09 -0.14 1.78
CA GLY A 192 6.42 -0.58 1.33
C GLY A 192 6.79 -0.14 -0.09
N GLY A 193 6.11 0.88 -0.65
CA GLY A 193 6.31 1.41 -1.99
C GLY A 193 7.34 2.53 -2.07
N VAL A 194 7.26 3.33 -3.14
CA VAL A 194 8.23 4.43 -3.36
C VAL A 194 8.14 5.54 -2.32
N ALA A 195 7.04 5.61 -1.57
CA ALA A 195 6.90 6.55 -0.45
C ALA A 195 7.90 6.28 0.68
N VAL A 196 8.47 5.09 0.80
CA VAL A 196 9.48 4.77 1.83
C VAL A 196 10.82 5.46 1.57
N LEU A 197 11.11 5.85 0.32
CA LEU A 197 12.42 6.37 -0.09
C LEU A 197 12.90 7.59 0.71
N PRO A 198 12.07 8.62 1.00
CA PRO A 198 12.47 9.72 1.89
C PRO A 198 12.80 9.24 3.31
N GLY A 199 12.08 8.22 3.82
CA GLY A 199 12.35 7.62 5.14
C GLY A 199 13.68 6.87 5.19
N LEU A 200 13.99 6.07 4.18
CA LEU A 200 15.30 5.43 4.05
C LEU A 200 16.44 6.44 3.92
N ALA A 201 16.22 7.54 3.19
CA ALA A 201 17.18 8.62 3.09
C ALA A 201 17.38 9.37 4.42
N ALA A 202 16.30 9.54 5.21
CA ALA A 202 16.35 10.14 6.55
C ALA A 202 17.13 9.26 7.53
N LEU A 203 16.85 7.96 7.53
CA LEU A 203 17.57 6.99 8.34
C LEU A 203 19.08 6.97 8.01
N GLU A 204 19.43 6.91 6.74
CA GLU A 204 20.83 6.87 6.29
C GLU A 204 21.59 8.17 6.59
N ARG A 205 20.92 9.32 6.52
CA ARG A 205 21.57 10.61 6.64
C ARG A 205 21.56 11.18 8.06
N HIS A 206 20.46 10.98 8.77
CA HIS A 206 20.17 11.63 10.05
C HIS A 206 19.93 10.64 11.19
N GLY A 207 19.91 9.32 10.92
CA GLY A 207 19.59 8.31 11.94
C GLY A 207 18.12 8.33 12.40
N VAL A 208 17.22 8.98 11.63
CA VAL A 208 15.79 9.04 11.96
C VAL A 208 15.18 7.63 11.84
N PRO A 209 14.56 7.10 12.90
CA PRO A 209 13.99 5.75 12.86
C PRO A 209 12.85 5.67 11.83
N LEU A 210 12.87 4.58 11.05
CA LEU A 210 11.84 4.26 10.07
C LEU A 210 10.82 3.30 10.69
N LEU A 211 9.56 3.72 10.73
CA LEU A 211 8.41 2.87 10.96
C LEU A 211 7.76 2.54 9.62
N LEU A 212 7.44 1.27 9.39
CA LEU A 212 6.75 0.83 8.17
C LEU A 212 5.42 0.17 8.53
N THR A 213 4.30 0.70 8.02
CA THR A 213 2.99 0.04 8.10
C THR A 213 2.61 -0.49 6.72
N GLU A 214 2.29 -1.78 6.63
CA GLU A 214 1.76 -2.39 5.41
C GLU A 214 0.29 -2.75 5.57
N HIS A 215 -0.58 -1.98 4.89
CA HIS A 215 -2.02 -2.28 4.81
C HIS A 215 -2.32 -3.43 3.84
N GLY A 216 -1.52 -3.58 2.80
CA GLY A 216 -1.48 -4.68 1.85
C GLY A 216 -0.02 -4.95 1.49
N VAL A 217 0.30 -6.14 1.00
CA VAL A 217 1.66 -6.48 0.59
C VAL A 217 1.98 -5.80 -0.75
N TYR A 218 2.67 -4.65 -0.67
CA TYR A 218 2.96 -3.81 -1.84
C TYR A 218 3.64 -4.59 -2.98
N LEU A 219 4.65 -5.37 -2.65
CA LEU A 219 5.38 -6.18 -3.63
C LEU A 219 4.45 -7.16 -4.37
N ARG A 220 3.56 -7.84 -3.66
CA ARG A 220 2.57 -8.74 -4.24
C ARG A 220 1.65 -8.01 -5.23
N GLU A 221 1.18 -6.82 -4.87
CA GLU A 221 0.33 -6.00 -5.74
C GLU A 221 1.07 -5.57 -7.00
N ARG A 222 2.38 -5.23 -6.89
CA ARG A 222 3.21 -4.93 -8.07
C ARG A 222 3.35 -6.14 -8.98
N TYR A 223 3.64 -7.33 -8.45
CA TYR A 223 3.69 -8.55 -9.26
C TYR A 223 2.38 -8.81 -10.01
N LEU A 224 1.25 -8.69 -9.33
CA LEU A 224 -0.06 -8.88 -9.94
C LEU A 224 -0.35 -7.83 -11.03
N GLY A 225 -0.08 -6.55 -10.78
CA GLY A 225 -0.27 -5.47 -11.74
C GLY A 225 0.63 -5.59 -12.97
N TYR A 226 1.91 -5.89 -12.77
CA TYR A 226 2.85 -6.05 -13.90
C TYR A 226 2.62 -7.34 -14.71
N ARG A 227 1.90 -8.31 -14.20
CA ARG A 227 1.54 -9.52 -14.95
C ARG A 227 0.79 -9.18 -16.23
N THR A 228 -0.16 -8.25 -16.18
CA THR A 228 -0.99 -7.81 -17.31
C THR A 228 -0.52 -6.50 -17.94
N ALA A 229 0.47 -5.83 -17.37
CA ALA A 229 1.00 -4.58 -17.92
C ALA A 229 1.63 -4.80 -19.32
N PRO A 230 1.47 -3.84 -20.26
CA PRO A 230 1.87 -4.00 -21.67
C PRO A 230 3.38 -3.84 -21.90
N TYR A 231 4.19 -4.09 -20.88
CA TYR A 231 5.64 -4.00 -20.97
C TYR A 231 6.27 -5.34 -21.34
N ARG A 232 7.31 -5.32 -22.14
CA ARG A 232 8.14 -6.49 -22.42
C ARG A 232 8.94 -6.90 -21.18
N TRP A 233 9.38 -8.17 -21.16
CA TRP A 233 10.13 -8.74 -20.03
C TRP A 233 11.35 -7.91 -19.59
N PRO A 234 12.20 -7.34 -20.47
CA PRO A 234 13.35 -6.54 -20.03
C PRO A 234 12.96 -5.35 -19.14
N VAL A 235 11.83 -4.69 -19.43
CA VAL A 235 11.31 -3.59 -18.61
C VAL A 235 10.77 -4.13 -17.31
N LYS A 236 9.97 -5.20 -17.34
CA LYS A 236 9.41 -5.84 -16.15
C LYS A 236 10.51 -6.31 -15.19
N ALA A 237 11.58 -6.91 -15.70
CA ALA A 237 12.71 -7.38 -14.90
C ALA A 237 13.38 -6.25 -14.10
N VAL A 238 13.60 -5.10 -14.73
CA VAL A 238 14.18 -3.92 -14.05
C VAL A 238 13.24 -3.41 -12.93
N ILE A 239 11.96 -3.22 -13.26
CA ILE A 239 11.03 -2.57 -12.33
C ILE A 239 10.62 -3.50 -11.19
N LEU A 240 10.39 -4.78 -11.46
CA LEU A 240 10.08 -5.76 -10.42
C LEU A 240 11.29 -6.06 -9.54
N GLY A 241 12.50 -6.09 -10.13
CA GLY A 241 13.75 -6.15 -9.38
C GLY A 241 13.90 -4.96 -8.42
N PHE A 242 13.58 -3.75 -8.89
CA PHE A 242 13.57 -2.56 -8.05
C PHE A 242 12.60 -2.67 -6.87
N PHE A 243 11.33 -3.00 -7.12
CA PHE A 243 10.35 -3.11 -6.03
C PHE A 243 10.68 -4.23 -5.04
N ARG A 244 11.23 -5.35 -5.52
CA ARG A 244 11.65 -6.45 -4.64
C ARG A 244 12.76 -5.99 -3.70
N LEU A 245 13.86 -5.44 -4.24
CA LEU A 245 14.99 -5.02 -3.41
C LEU A 245 14.67 -3.80 -2.54
N LEU A 246 13.74 -2.92 -2.98
CA LEU A 246 13.23 -1.83 -2.15
C LEU A 246 12.46 -2.36 -0.94
N ALA A 247 11.59 -3.34 -1.14
CA ALA A 247 10.85 -3.98 -0.05
C ALA A 247 11.80 -4.67 0.94
N GLU A 248 12.75 -5.47 0.45
CA GLU A 248 13.76 -6.13 1.29
C GLU A 248 14.61 -5.13 2.09
N GLU A 249 15.06 -4.02 1.46
CA GLU A 249 15.80 -2.97 2.16
C GLU A 249 14.93 -2.27 3.21
N SER A 250 13.66 -2.01 2.88
CA SER A 250 12.72 -1.38 3.80
C SER A 250 12.48 -2.27 5.03
N TYR A 251 12.26 -3.55 4.83
CA TYR A 251 12.04 -4.51 5.93
C TYR A 251 13.28 -4.66 6.81
N ARG A 252 14.47 -4.73 6.21
CA ARG A 252 15.72 -4.86 6.97
C ARG A 252 16.07 -3.61 7.77
N ARG A 253 15.68 -2.42 7.29
CA ARG A 253 16.09 -1.13 7.86
C ARG A 253 15.03 -0.51 8.77
N ALA A 254 13.77 -0.96 8.69
CA ALA A 254 12.72 -0.47 9.57
C ALA A 254 13.05 -0.80 11.03
N ALA A 255 12.94 0.21 11.91
CA ALA A 255 13.06 0.01 13.35
C ALA A 255 11.89 -0.82 13.90
N LEU A 256 10.73 -0.67 13.27
CA LEU A 256 9.54 -1.46 13.53
C LEU A 256 8.70 -1.57 12.26
N ILE A 257 8.09 -2.74 12.06
CA ILE A 257 7.13 -3.01 10.99
C ILE A 257 5.78 -3.32 11.64
N THR A 258 4.72 -2.68 11.14
CA THR A 258 3.37 -2.84 11.70
C THR A 258 2.39 -3.31 10.63
N PRO A 259 2.38 -4.63 10.30
CA PRO A 259 1.36 -5.18 9.42
C PRO A 259 -0.03 -5.07 10.06
N GLY A 260 -1.05 -4.82 9.22
CA GLY A 260 -2.44 -4.80 9.66
C GLY A 260 -3.03 -6.19 9.95
N ASN A 261 -2.28 -7.27 9.71
CA ASN A 261 -2.73 -8.65 9.91
C ASN A 261 -1.54 -9.63 9.88
N ARG A 262 -1.76 -10.87 10.34
CA ARG A 262 -0.72 -11.91 10.35
C ARG A 262 -0.37 -12.47 8.98
N TYR A 263 -1.27 -12.36 8.01
CA TYR A 263 -0.98 -12.79 6.64
C TYR A 263 0.11 -11.92 6.00
N ASN A 264 0.03 -10.59 6.18
CA ASN A 264 1.07 -9.67 5.69
C ASN A 264 2.42 -9.96 6.37
N ARG A 265 2.41 -10.23 7.68
CA ARG A 265 3.61 -10.61 8.44
C ARG A 265 4.40 -11.73 7.79
N LEU A 266 3.74 -12.78 7.26
CA LEU A 266 4.42 -13.88 6.57
C LEU A 266 5.22 -13.40 5.34
N TRP A 267 4.69 -12.43 4.60
CA TRP A 267 5.37 -11.82 3.47
C TRP A 267 6.55 -10.96 3.88
N GLU A 268 6.41 -10.21 4.96
CA GLU A 268 7.46 -9.36 5.54
C GLU A 268 8.64 -10.22 6.04
N GLU A 269 8.36 -11.31 6.76
CA GLU A 269 9.36 -12.28 7.20
C GLU A 269 10.08 -12.95 6.01
N GLN A 270 9.34 -13.37 4.97
CA GLN A 270 9.91 -13.91 3.74
C GLN A 270 10.73 -12.87 2.96
N GLY A 271 10.36 -11.60 3.05
CA GLY A 271 11.09 -10.46 2.49
C GLY A 271 12.31 -10.03 3.31
N GLY A 272 12.66 -10.76 4.37
CA GLY A 272 13.88 -10.54 5.17
C GLY A 272 13.69 -9.64 6.39
N ALA A 273 12.45 -9.37 6.81
CA ALA A 273 12.19 -8.69 8.09
C ALA A 273 12.61 -9.57 9.27
N ASP A 274 13.23 -8.98 10.28
CA ASP A 274 13.45 -9.64 11.56
C ASP A 274 12.09 -9.82 12.26
N PRO A 275 11.67 -11.06 12.60
CA PRO A 275 10.43 -11.30 13.33
C PRO A 275 10.29 -10.50 14.63
N ALA A 276 11.41 -10.15 15.28
CA ALA A 276 11.43 -9.32 16.49
C ALA A 276 11.08 -7.86 16.22
N SER A 277 11.28 -7.37 14.99
CA SER A 277 10.92 -6.02 14.55
C SER A 277 9.51 -5.93 13.97
N ILE A 278 8.69 -7.00 14.06
CA ILE A 278 7.32 -7.01 13.54
C ILE A 278 6.31 -7.04 14.68
N ARG A 279 5.44 -6.04 14.71
CA ARG A 279 4.32 -5.95 15.66
C ARG A 279 3.01 -5.75 14.89
N THR A 280 2.15 -6.77 14.82
CA THR A 280 0.84 -6.64 14.17
C THR A 280 -0.04 -5.63 14.90
N VAL A 281 -0.56 -4.63 14.18
CA VAL A 281 -1.48 -3.62 14.69
C VAL A 281 -2.71 -3.59 13.78
N TYR A 282 -3.84 -4.04 14.29
CA TYR A 282 -5.08 -4.09 13.52
C TYR A 282 -5.67 -2.70 13.29
N ASN A 283 -6.39 -2.55 12.18
CA ASN A 283 -7.26 -1.41 11.98
C ASN A 283 -8.38 -1.41 13.03
N GLY A 284 -8.80 -0.24 13.46
CA GLY A 284 -9.88 -0.07 14.42
C GLY A 284 -11.01 0.79 13.89
N VAL A 285 -12.20 0.58 14.45
CA VAL A 285 -13.38 1.40 14.23
C VAL A 285 -13.87 1.98 15.54
N ASP A 286 -14.59 3.10 15.50
CA ASP A 286 -15.26 3.64 16.67
C ASP A 286 -16.62 2.96 16.84
N PRO A 287 -16.83 2.14 17.91
CA PRO A 287 -18.12 1.49 18.12
C PRO A 287 -19.28 2.45 18.38
N ALA A 288 -19.00 3.70 18.75
CA ALA A 288 -20.02 4.74 18.89
C ALA A 288 -20.45 5.30 17.53
N ALA A 289 -19.52 5.42 16.59
CA ALA A 289 -19.81 5.79 15.21
C ALA A 289 -20.54 4.67 14.45
N PHE A 290 -20.31 3.39 14.83
CA PHE A 290 -20.96 2.20 14.26
C PHE A 290 -21.79 1.46 15.32
N PRO A 291 -22.93 2.05 15.78
CA PRO A 291 -23.82 1.42 16.74
C PRO A 291 -24.56 0.21 16.13
N PRO A 292 -25.24 -0.62 16.93
CA PRO A 292 -26.10 -1.68 16.40
C PRO A 292 -27.06 -1.18 15.33
N ALA A 293 -27.13 -1.88 14.20
CA ALA A 293 -27.88 -1.45 13.02
C ALA A 293 -29.43 -1.50 13.18
N GLY A 294 -29.92 -1.88 14.35
CA GLY A 294 -31.35 -2.01 14.61
C GLY A 294 -31.99 -3.28 14.00
N PRO A 295 -33.32 -3.29 13.85
CA PRO A 295 -34.04 -4.44 13.34
C PRO A 295 -33.56 -4.85 11.94
N GLU A 296 -33.53 -6.16 11.68
CA GLU A 296 -33.24 -6.71 10.37
C GLU A 296 -34.40 -6.47 9.39
N PRO A 297 -34.12 -6.31 8.07
CA PRO A 297 -35.16 -6.24 7.07
C PRO A 297 -35.99 -7.53 7.05
N GLN A 298 -37.31 -7.38 6.82
CA GLN A 298 -38.23 -8.54 6.72
C GLN A 298 -37.99 -9.35 5.45
N THR A 299 -37.64 -8.68 4.35
CA THR A 299 -37.25 -9.32 3.10
C THR A 299 -35.82 -9.85 3.24
N PRO A 300 -35.56 -11.13 2.95
CA PRO A 300 -34.21 -11.67 2.97
C PRO A 300 -33.30 -10.86 2.06
N THR A 301 -32.34 -10.16 2.66
CA THR A 301 -31.47 -9.23 1.92
C THR A 301 -30.02 -9.49 2.25
N LEU A 302 -29.21 -9.66 1.20
CA LEU A 302 -27.75 -9.60 1.26
C LEU A 302 -27.32 -8.16 0.95
N SER A 303 -26.45 -7.59 1.77
CA SER A 303 -25.84 -6.29 1.49
C SER A 303 -24.36 -6.41 1.29
N TRP A 304 -23.82 -5.55 0.46
CA TRP A 304 -22.40 -5.42 0.20
C TRP A 304 -22.03 -3.94 0.20
N ALA A 305 -20.84 -3.60 0.72
CA ALA A 305 -20.35 -2.23 0.75
C ALA A 305 -18.89 -2.17 0.27
N GLY A 306 -18.59 -1.26 -0.67
CA GLY A 306 -17.24 -1.09 -1.19
C GLY A 306 -17.17 -0.32 -2.50
N ARG A 307 -15.96 -0.16 -3.04
CA ARG A 307 -15.77 0.36 -4.40
C ARG A 307 -16.14 -0.73 -5.42
N VAL A 308 -16.82 -0.35 -6.48
CA VAL A 308 -17.08 -1.25 -7.63
C VAL A 308 -15.78 -1.43 -8.41
N ASP A 309 -15.00 -2.44 -8.04
CA ASP A 309 -13.63 -2.68 -8.49
C ASP A 309 -13.41 -4.20 -8.68
N PRO A 310 -12.70 -4.66 -9.71
CA PRO A 310 -12.46 -6.08 -9.95
C PRO A 310 -11.86 -6.85 -8.77
N ILE A 311 -11.09 -6.19 -7.90
CA ILE A 311 -10.52 -6.82 -6.70
C ILE A 311 -11.60 -7.27 -5.70
N LYS A 312 -12.79 -6.65 -5.77
CA LYS A 312 -13.93 -6.96 -4.90
C LYS A 312 -14.77 -8.13 -5.39
N ASP A 313 -14.51 -8.61 -6.62
CA ASP A 313 -15.11 -9.82 -7.24
C ASP A 313 -16.64 -9.87 -7.11
N LEU A 314 -17.29 -8.83 -7.63
CA LEU A 314 -18.75 -8.73 -7.62
C LEU A 314 -19.40 -9.79 -8.51
N GLU A 315 -18.67 -10.33 -9.49
CA GLU A 315 -19.14 -11.44 -10.32
C GLU A 315 -19.40 -12.70 -9.45
N THR A 316 -18.48 -13.05 -8.55
CA THR A 316 -18.70 -14.15 -7.59
C THR A 316 -19.89 -13.87 -6.67
N LEU A 317 -20.03 -12.64 -6.18
CA LEU A 317 -21.16 -12.24 -5.34
C LEU A 317 -22.50 -12.37 -6.07
N ILE A 318 -22.59 -11.90 -7.31
CA ILE A 318 -23.81 -11.94 -8.12
C ILE A 318 -24.17 -13.40 -8.47
N ARG A 319 -23.20 -14.24 -8.84
CA ARG A 319 -23.43 -15.68 -9.07
C ARG A 319 -23.89 -16.40 -7.81
N SER A 320 -23.28 -16.10 -6.67
CA SER A 320 -23.70 -16.60 -5.36
C SER A 320 -25.14 -16.19 -5.05
N PHE A 321 -25.48 -14.91 -5.29
CA PHE A 321 -26.84 -14.42 -5.08
C PHE A 321 -27.87 -15.10 -5.97
N ALA A 322 -27.54 -15.41 -7.22
CA ALA A 322 -28.42 -16.18 -8.11
C ALA A 322 -28.80 -17.54 -7.48
N LEU A 323 -27.80 -18.27 -6.95
CA LEU A 323 -28.05 -19.55 -6.24
C LEU A 323 -28.89 -19.37 -4.97
N VAL A 324 -28.70 -18.24 -4.26
CA VAL A 324 -29.54 -17.89 -3.09
C VAL A 324 -30.99 -17.64 -3.54
N ARG A 325 -31.20 -16.90 -4.61
CA ARG A 325 -32.52 -16.53 -5.11
C ARG A 325 -33.32 -17.72 -5.65
N ASP A 326 -32.64 -18.70 -6.26
CA ASP A 326 -33.26 -19.97 -6.67
C ASP A 326 -33.91 -20.72 -5.50
N ARG A 327 -33.34 -20.57 -4.28
CA ARG A 327 -33.85 -21.19 -3.05
C ARG A 327 -34.79 -20.27 -2.27
N LEU A 328 -34.61 -18.97 -2.39
CA LEU A 328 -35.39 -17.93 -1.73
C LEU A 328 -35.82 -16.86 -2.76
N PRO A 329 -36.90 -17.09 -3.53
CA PRO A 329 -37.30 -16.21 -4.64
C PRO A 329 -37.56 -14.74 -4.25
N GLY A 330 -37.83 -14.47 -2.98
CA GLY A 330 -38.00 -13.11 -2.46
C GLY A 330 -36.70 -12.39 -2.07
N ALA A 331 -35.54 -13.07 -2.14
CA ALA A 331 -34.28 -12.50 -1.71
C ALA A 331 -33.84 -11.32 -2.58
N ARG A 332 -33.07 -10.39 -1.99
CA ARG A 332 -32.50 -9.21 -2.66
C ARG A 332 -31.01 -9.11 -2.38
N LEU A 333 -30.27 -8.55 -3.36
CA LEU A 333 -28.87 -8.15 -3.22
C LEU A 333 -28.80 -6.63 -3.40
N ARG A 334 -28.29 -5.93 -2.38
CA ARG A 334 -28.08 -4.49 -2.41
C ARG A 334 -26.58 -4.17 -2.29
N MET A 335 -26.04 -3.50 -3.29
CA MET A 335 -24.62 -3.17 -3.38
C MET A 335 -24.42 -1.66 -3.26
N PHE A 336 -23.70 -1.26 -2.20
CA PHE A 336 -23.45 0.13 -1.85
C PHE A 336 -22.00 0.51 -2.16
N GLY A 337 -21.83 1.62 -2.86
CA GLY A 337 -20.53 2.20 -3.13
C GLY A 337 -20.39 2.73 -4.55
N GLY A 338 -19.39 3.58 -4.71
CA GLY A 338 -19.15 4.25 -5.98
C GLY A 338 -18.30 3.43 -6.95
N THR A 339 -18.49 3.71 -8.23
CA THR A 339 -17.61 3.24 -9.30
C THR A 339 -16.45 4.24 -9.44
N PRO A 340 -15.19 3.84 -9.29
CA PRO A 340 -14.06 4.71 -9.52
C PRO A 340 -14.00 5.11 -11.01
N ARG A 341 -13.40 6.27 -11.28
CA ARG A 341 -13.21 6.72 -12.67
C ARG A 341 -12.42 5.69 -13.47
N GLY A 342 -12.96 5.27 -14.61
CA GLY A 342 -12.41 4.20 -15.45
C GLY A 342 -12.86 2.79 -15.04
N GLY A 343 -13.70 2.65 -14.01
CA GLY A 343 -14.30 1.39 -13.56
C GLY A 343 -15.67 1.08 -14.16
N GLU A 344 -16.20 1.95 -15.02
CA GLU A 344 -17.55 1.88 -15.56
C GLU A 344 -17.80 0.57 -16.30
N ALA A 345 -16.84 0.15 -17.13
CA ALA A 345 -16.92 -1.11 -17.87
C ALA A 345 -17.00 -2.36 -16.96
N TYR A 346 -16.41 -2.31 -15.75
CA TYR A 346 -16.55 -3.39 -14.77
C TYR A 346 -17.96 -3.43 -14.18
N ARG A 347 -18.51 -2.28 -13.82
CA ARG A 347 -19.88 -2.15 -13.33
C ARG A 347 -20.89 -2.66 -14.37
N GLU A 348 -20.75 -2.21 -15.63
CA GLU A 348 -21.62 -2.66 -16.74
C GLU A 348 -21.59 -4.17 -16.91
N ARG A 349 -20.41 -4.80 -16.80
CA ARG A 349 -20.30 -6.28 -16.84
C ARG A 349 -21.03 -6.95 -15.69
N CYS A 350 -20.96 -6.39 -14.48
CA CYS A 350 -21.68 -6.92 -13.32
C CYS A 350 -23.20 -6.79 -13.48
N GLU A 351 -23.70 -5.66 -14.00
CA GLU A 351 -25.12 -5.45 -14.31
C GLU A 351 -25.61 -6.41 -15.42
N ALA A 352 -24.81 -6.57 -16.47
CA ALA A 352 -25.09 -7.53 -17.54
C ALA A 352 -25.14 -8.98 -17.04
N LEU A 353 -24.21 -9.36 -16.13
CA LEU A 353 -24.21 -10.68 -15.50
C LEU A 353 -25.48 -10.94 -14.67
N ALA A 354 -25.95 -9.95 -13.92
CA ALA A 354 -27.19 -10.07 -13.16
C ALA A 354 -28.40 -10.27 -14.10
N ALA A 355 -28.43 -9.58 -15.24
CA ALA A 355 -29.47 -9.75 -16.27
C ALA A 355 -29.38 -11.08 -16.95
N GLU A 356 -28.19 -11.56 -17.33
CA GLU A 356 -27.95 -12.86 -17.93
C GLU A 356 -28.45 -14.02 -17.05
N LEU A 357 -28.23 -13.89 -15.73
CA LEU A 357 -28.71 -14.85 -14.74
C LEU A 357 -30.23 -14.71 -14.43
N GLY A 358 -30.93 -13.74 -15.02
CA GLY A 358 -32.36 -13.53 -14.82
C GLY A 358 -32.74 -12.82 -13.50
N HIS A 359 -31.81 -12.11 -12.88
CA HIS A 359 -32.02 -11.52 -11.55
C HIS A 359 -31.80 -9.98 -11.48
N ALA A 360 -31.85 -9.30 -12.63
CA ALA A 360 -31.68 -7.84 -12.70
C ALA A 360 -32.67 -7.07 -11.82
N ASP A 361 -33.87 -7.61 -11.58
CA ASP A 361 -34.91 -7.01 -10.72
C ASP A 361 -34.61 -7.06 -9.23
N ALA A 362 -33.67 -7.91 -8.82
CA ALA A 362 -33.34 -8.18 -7.42
C ALA A 362 -31.92 -7.78 -7.01
N VAL A 363 -31.09 -7.41 -7.98
CA VAL A 363 -29.73 -6.90 -7.78
C VAL A 363 -29.73 -5.39 -7.97
N THR A 364 -29.43 -4.65 -6.92
CA THR A 364 -29.45 -3.17 -6.98
C THR A 364 -28.07 -2.61 -6.69
N PHE A 365 -27.56 -1.77 -7.58
CA PHE A 365 -26.38 -0.92 -7.36
C PHE A 365 -26.85 0.42 -6.81
N GLU A 366 -26.76 0.61 -5.51
CA GLU A 366 -27.28 1.80 -4.79
C GLU A 366 -26.42 3.05 -5.00
N GLY A 367 -25.17 2.88 -5.48
CA GLY A 367 -24.22 3.96 -5.57
C GLY A 367 -23.63 4.37 -4.23
N ARG A 368 -23.05 5.57 -4.17
CA ARG A 368 -22.52 6.12 -2.91
C ARG A 368 -23.68 6.51 -2.00
N VAL A 369 -23.50 6.22 -0.72
CA VAL A 369 -24.39 6.65 0.36
C VAL A 369 -23.66 7.66 1.24
N ASP A 370 -24.40 8.58 1.85
CA ASP A 370 -23.84 9.58 2.75
C ASP A 370 -23.40 8.95 4.06
N ASP A 371 -24.15 7.97 4.53
CA ASP A 371 -23.80 7.18 5.72
C ASP A 371 -23.69 5.70 5.37
N ILE A 372 -22.47 5.16 5.49
CA ILE A 372 -22.18 3.76 5.19
C ILE A 372 -22.94 2.78 6.11
N LYS A 373 -23.40 3.22 7.28
CA LYS A 373 -24.22 2.40 8.18
C LYS A 373 -25.53 1.95 7.55
N ASP A 374 -26.07 2.74 6.62
CA ASP A 374 -27.27 2.37 5.87
C ASP A 374 -27.04 1.10 5.04
N ALA A 375 -25.84 0.92 4.51
CA ALA A 375 -25.49 -0.30 3.79
C ALA A 375 -25.47 -1.53 4.69
N TYR A 376 -24.98 -1.40 5.94
CA TYR A 376 -24.97 -2.50 6.91
C TYR A 376 -26.36 -2.77 7.48
N ALA A 377 -27.16 -1.75 7.67
CA ALA A 377 -28.55 -1.89 8.13
C ALA A 377 -29.45 -2.53 7.08
N ALA A 378 -29.16 -2.30 5.79
CA ALA A 378 -29.99 -2.77 4.67
C ALA A 378 -30.01 -4.30 4.49
N GLY A 379 -29.03 -5.03 5.03
CA GLY A 379 -28.92 -6.48 4.88
C GLY A 379 -29.24 -7.25 6.15
N ASN A 380 -29.75 -8.47 5.99
CA ASN A 380 -29.73 -9.47 7.06
C ASN A 380 -28.33 -10.06 7.23
N VAL A 381 -27.58 -10.16 6.12
CA VAL A 381 -26.19 -10.64 6.06
C VAL A 381 -25.38 -9.67 5.23
N VAL A 382 -24.20 -9.27 5.76
CA VAL A 382 -23.26 -8.46 5.00
C VAL A 382 -22.23 -9.35 4.32
N MET A 383 -22.04 -9.14 3.02
CA MET A 383 -21.18 -9.96 2.16
C MET A 383 -19.85 -9.27 1.89
N LEU A 384 -18.76 -10.04 1.87
CA LEU A 384 -17.44 -9.61 1.41
C LEU A 384 -16.90 -10.67 0.43
N SER A 385 -16.88 -10.35 -0.86
CA SER A 385 -16.51 -11.28 -1.95
C SER A 385 -15.09 -11.11 -2.49
N SER A 386 -14.30 -10.23 -1.88
CA SER A 386 -13.00 -9.81 -2.39
C SER A 386 -12.03 -10.97 -2.67
N ILE A 387 -11.16 -10.78 -3.68
CA ILE A 387 -10.04 -11.70 -3.97
C ILE A 387 -8.75 -11.31 -3.25
N SER A 388 -8.69 -10.12 -2.69
CA SER A 388 -7.56 -9.65 -1.88
C SER A 388 -8.01 -8.54 -0.93
N GLU A 389 -7.63 -8.65 0.32
CA GLU A 389 -7.82 -7.65 1.37
C GLU A 389 -6.58 -7.58 2.26
N GLY A 390 -6.36 -6.43 2.89
CA GLY A 390 -5.48 -6.33 4.04
C GLY A 390 -6.27 -6.68 5.31
N PHE A 391 -6.75 -5.65 6.01
CA PHE A 391 -7.69 -5.79 7.12
C PHE A 391 -8.88 -4.86 6.84
N PRO A 392 -9.99 -5.40 6.29
CA PRO A 392 -11.03 -4.58 5.66
C PRO A 392 -11.89 -3.83 6.69
N PHE A 393 -11.91 -2.50 6.58
CA PHE A 393 -12.77 -1.64 7.42
C PHE A 393 -14.24 -2.02 7.30
N THR A 394 -14.75 -2.23 6.08
CA THR A 394 -16.15 -2.58 5.84
C THR A 394 -16.60 -3.83 6.60
N LEU A 395 -15.69 -4.77 6.83
CA LEU A 395 -15.98 -5.98 7.60
C LEU A 395 -16.12 -5.66 9.09
N ILE A 396 -15.13 -4.97 9.69
CA ILE A 396 -15.17 -4.64 11.12
C ILE A 396 -16.25 -3.58 11.44
N GLU A 397 -16.60 -2.72 10.50
CA GLU A 397 -17.73 -1.79 10.59
C GLU A 397 -19.07 -2.55 10.63
N ALA A 398 -19.29 -3.50 9.68
CA ALA A 398 -20.47 -4.36 9.66
C ALA A 398 -20.59 -5.19 10.95
N MET A 399 -19.47 -5.77 11.42
CA MET A 399 -19.39 -6.50 12.69
C MET A 399 -19.70 -5.57 13.88
N SER A 400 -19.20 -4.33 13.88
CA SER A 400 -19.52 -3.32 14.90
C SER A 400 -21.01 -2.99 14.91
N CYS A 401 -21.67 -2.96 13.74
CA CYS A 401 -23.12 -2.79 13.63
C CYS A 401 -23.92 -4.04 14.06
N GLY A 402 -23.27 -5.10 14.48
CA GLY A 402 -23.92 -6.34 14.94
C GLY A 402 -24.56 -7.15 13.82
N ARG A 403 -24.09 -7.03 12.58
CA ARG A 403 -24.55 -7.83 11.45
C ARG A 403 -23.69 -9.09 11.28
N ALA A 404 -24.34 -10.21 11.01
CA ALA A 404 -23.64 -11.42 10.61
C ALA A 404 -23.00 -11.23 9.23
N THR A 405 -21.82 -11.82 9.03
CA THR A 405 -21.04 -11.65 7.81
C THR A 405 -20.75 -12.99 7.14
N VAL A 406 -20.74 -12.99 5.79
CA VAL A 406 -20.16 -14.04 4.96
C VAL A 406 -19.02 -13.41 4.14
N SER A 407 -17.82 -13.92 4.30
CA SER A 407 -16.61 -13.28 3.78
C SER A 407 -15.69 -14.29 3.11
N THR A 408 -14.98 -13.87 2.07
CA THR A 408 -13.93 -14.67 1.45
C THR A 408 -12.69 -14.77 2.34
N ASP A 409 -11.99 -15.93 2.31
CA ASP A 409 -10.77 -16.21 3.07
C ASP A 409 -9.54 -15.57 2.39
N VAL A 410 -9.38 -14.27 2.58
CA VAL A 410 -8.29 -13.50 1.98
C VAL A 410 -7.67 -12.53 2.99
N GLY A 411 -6.35 -12.41 2.98
CA GLY A 411 -5.62 -11.50 3.87
C GLY A 411 -5.98 -11.69 5.34
N GLY A 412 -6.33 -10.62 6.04
CA GLY A 412 -6.70 -10.62 7.47
C GLY A 412 -8.16 -10.92 7.78
N VAL A 413 -8.98 -11.32 6.78
CA VAL A 413 -10.42 -11.56 6.97
C VAL A 413 -10.69 -12.64 8.04
N ARG A 414 -9.99 -13.78 7.96
CA ARG A 414 -10.15 -14.86 8.94
C ARG A 414 -9.78 -14.41 10.36
N GLU A 415 -8.78 -13.56 10.49
CA GLU A 415 -8.39 -12.98 11.78
C GLU A 415 -9.46 -12.01 12.31
N ALA A 416 -10.01 -11.17 11.44
CA ALA A 416 -11.07 -10.23 11.82
C ALA A 416 -12.32 -10.98 12.27
N VAL A 417 -12.79 -11.94 11.50
CA VAL A 417 -14.00 -12.72 11.77
C VAL A 417 -13.85 -13.61 13.03
N GLY A 418 -12.74 -14.34 13.16
CA GLY A 418 -12.42 -15.14 14.33
C GLY A 418 -13.50 -16.13 14.80
N GLY A 419 -14.37 -16.63 13.94
CA GLY A 419 -15.45 -17.54 14.28
C GLY A 419 -16.81 -16.85 14.55
N THR A 420 -16.87 -15.52 14.46
CA THR A 420 -18.12 -14.75 14.63
C THR A 420 -18.80 -14.40 13.31
N GLY A 421 -18.48 -15.10 12.24
CA GLY A 421 -19.03 -15.00 10.90
C GLY A 421 -18.64 -16.23 10.09
N LEU A 422 -19.12 -16.36 8.84
CA LEU A 422 -18.76 -17.46 7.96
C LEU A 422 -17.69 -17.01 6.96
N VAL A 423 -16.66 -17.86 6.81
CA VAL A 423 -15.53 -17.59 5.91
C VAL A 423 -15.46 -18.71 4.86
N VAL A 424 -15.47 -18.33 3.57
CA VAL A 424 -15.53 -19.23 2.44
C VAL A 424 -14.33 -19.02 1.50
N PRO A 425 -13.97 -19.98 0.64
CA PRO A 425 -12.93 -19.76 -0.37
C PRO A 425 -13.26 -18.58 -1.29
N PRO A 426 -12.26 -17.79 -1.74
CA PRO A 426 -12.48 -16.78 -2.78
C PRO A 426 -12.83 -17.44 -4.13
N ARG A 427 -13.63 -16.75 -4.94
CA ARG A 427 -14.08 -17.22 -6.25
C ARG A 427 -14.88 -18.53 -6.23
N ASP A 428 -15.59 -18.78 -5.13
CA ASP A 428 -16.45 -19.95 -4.94
C ASP A 428 -17.88 -19.45 -4.65
N PRO A 429 -18.69 -19.23 -5.69
CA PRO A 429 -20.05 -18.74 -5.52
C PRO A 429 -20.96 -19.77 -4.84
N GLU A 430 -20.73 -21.08 -4.99
CA GLU A 430 -21.47 -22.14 -4.36
C GLU A 430 -21.27 -22.14 -2.83
N ALA A 431 -20.03 -22.08 -2.37
CA ALA A 431 -19.72 -22.00 -0.94
C ALA A 431 -20.27 -20.70 -0.32
N MET A 432 -20.18 -19.58 -1.05
CA MET A 432 -20.70 -18.29 -0.59
C MET A 432 -22.24 -18.31 -0.51
N ALA A 433 -22.93 -18.91 -1.48
CA ALA A 433 -24.37 -19.07 -1.47
C ALA A 433 -24.83 -19.97 -0.32
N ALA A 434 -24.14 -21.10 -0.12
CA ALA A 434 -24.47 -22.04 0.97
C ALA A 434 -24.36 -21.35 2.34
N ALA A 435 -23.29 -20.59 2.58
CA ALA A 435 -23.11 -19.83 3.81
C ALA A 435 -24.17 -18.74 3.99
N ALA A 436 -24.54 -18.03 2.93
CA ALA A 436 -25.60 -17.02 2.97
C ALA A 436 -26.96 -17.64 3.28
N LEU A 437 -27.31 -18.77 2.66
CA LEU A 437 -28.56 -19.50 2.89
C LEU A 437 -28.64 -20.04 4.32
N GLU A 438 -27.54 -20.55 4.87
CA GLU A 438 -27.46 -21.01 6.27
C GLU A 438 -27.84 -19.87 7.23
N LEU A 439 -27.29 -18.68 7.04
CA LEU A 439 -27.60 -17.53 7.90
C LEU A 439 -29.00 -16.95 7.65
N LEU A 440 -29.46 -16.93 6.40
CA LEU A 440 -30.83 -16.46 6.08
C LEU A 440 -31.89 -17.41 6.63
N GLY A 441 -31.61 -18.72 6.66
CA GLY A 441 -32.53 -19.76 7.14
C GLY A 441 -32.62 -19.87 8.66
N ASP A 442 -31.64 -19.35 9.41
CA ASP A 442 -31.63 -19.39 10.88
C ASP A 442 -31.46 -17.99 11.48
N PRO A 443 -32.56 -17.25 11.70
CA PRO A 443 -32.52 -15.92 12.28
C PRO A 443 -31.95 -15.85 13.71
N ALA A 444 -32.09 -16.91 14.51
CA ALA A 444 -31.56 -16.94 15.86
C ALA A 444 -30.03 -17.03 15.84
N ARG A 445 -29.49 -17.97 15.09
CA ARG A 445 -28.04 -18.12 14.90
C ARG A 445 -27.42 -16.88 14.27
N ARG A 446 -28.07 -16.33 13.23
CA ARG A 446 -27.59 -15.09 12.56
C ARG A 446 -27.45 -13.92 13.54
N ARG A 447 -28.47 -13.66 14.38
CA ARG A 447 -28.42 -12.61 15.40
C ARG A 447 -27.34 -12.87 16.45
N ALA A 448 -27.28 -14.09 16.98
CA ALA A 448 -26.24 -14.46 17.94
C ALA A 448 -24.83 -14.28 17.39
N MET A 449 -24.63 -14.62 16.10
CA MET A 449 -23.35 -14.42 15.41
C MET A 449 -23.03 -12.94 15.24
N GLY A 450 -24.00 -12.10 14.88
CA GLY A 450 -23.83 -10.65 14.77
C GLY A 450 -23.48 -9.99 16.13
N GLU A 451 -24.15 -10.41 17.20
CA GLU A 451 -23.84 -9.95 18.57
C GLU A 451 -22.41 -10.34 18.99
N ALA A 452 -22.02 -11.58 18.74
CA ALA A 452 -20.65 -12.05 19.01
C ALA A 452 -19.61 -11.29 18.16
N ALA A 453 -19.92 -10.97 16.89
CA ALA A 453 -19.07 -10.17 16.04
C ALA A 453 -18.85 -8.75 16.61
N ARG A 454 -19.91 -8.11 17.08
CA ARG A 454 -19.80 -6.79 17.72
C ARG A 454 -18.95 -6.84 18.99
N LEU A 455 -19.15 -7.81 19.87
CA LEU A 455 -18.34 -7.97 21.08
C LEU A 455 -16.86 -8.12 20.73
N ARG A 456 -16.55 -8.93 19.70
CA ARG A 456 -15.17 -9.09 19.22
C ARG A 456 -14.56 -7.77 18.74
N VAL A 457 -15.30 -6.92 18.03
CA VAL A 457 -14.82 -5.59 17.60
C VAL A 457 -14.52 -4.71 18.80
N ILE A 458 -15.42 -4.67 19.79
CA ILE A 458 -15.26 -3.88 21.02
C ILE A 458 -14.02 -4.33 21.80
N GLU A 459 -13.74 -5.62 21.82
CA GLU A 459 -12.60 -6.19 22.55
C GLU A 459 -11.26 -5.99 21.84
N GLN A 460 -11.23 -6.04 20.49
CA GLN A 460 -9.96 -6.20 19.76
C GLN A 460 -9.70 -5.15 18.66
N PHE A 461 -10.73 -4.48 18.14
CA PHE A 461 -10.61 -3.67 16.93
C PHE A 461 -11.22 -2.27 17.11
N THR A 462 -11.03 -1.66 18.27
CA THR A 462 -11.48 -0.28 18.47
C THR A 462 -10.44 0.72 17.94
N LEU A 463 -10.92 1.82 17.39
CA LEU A 463 -10.08 2.94 16.94
C LEU A 463 -9.17 3.43 18.06
N ARG A 464 -9.69 3.49 19.30
CA ARG A 464 -8.91 3.90 20.47
C ARG A 464 -7.70 3.00 20.70
N GLN A 465 -7.86 1.67 20.62
CA GLN A 465 -6.75 0.73 20.77
C GLN A 465 -5.68 0.94 19.69
N THR A 466 -6.09 1.16 18.44
CA THR A 466 -5.17 1.46 17.32
C THR A 466 -4.38 2.74 17.59
N ILE A 467 -5.07 3.84 17.95
CA ILE A 467 -4.45 5.13 18.25
C ILE A 467 -3.48 5.03 19.43
N ASP A 468 -3.92 4.43 20.55
CA ASP A 468 -3.08 4.29 21.75
C ASP A 468 -1.83 3.44 21.48
N THR A 469 -1.97 2.39 20.65
CA THR A 469 -0.84 1.55 20.23
C THR A 469 0.16 2.35 19.38
N PHE A 470 -0.30 3.09 18.37
CA PHE A 470 0.61 3.90 17.53
C PHE A 470 1.22 5.05 18.30
N ARG A 471 0.48 5.68 19.22
CA ARG A 471 1.04 6.70 20.12
C ARG A 471 2.21 6.15 20.94
N ALA A 472 2.04 4.97 21.54
CA ALA A 472 3.10 4.30 22.29
C ALA A 472 4.31 3.97 21.39
N ILE A 473 4.07 3.47 20.17
CA ILE A 473 5.13 3.19 19.18
C ILE A 473 5.88 4.47 18.82
N TYR A 474 5.21 5.58 18.56
CA TYR A 474 5.87 6.84 18.22
C TYR A 474 6.74 7.36 19.36
N HIS A 475 6.28 7.27 20.61
CA HIS A 475 7.09 7.65 21.76
C HIS A 475 8.27 6.69 21.95
N GLU A 476 8.07 5.38 21.80
CA GLU A 476 9.14 4.38 21.84
C GLU A 476 10.24 4.71 20.82
N LEU A 477 9.87 4.89 19.55
CA LEU A 477 10.81 5.14 18.47
C LEU A 477 11.47 6.52 18.55
N ALA A 478 10.78 7.55 19.01
CA ALA A 478 11.35 8.88 19.17
C ALA A 478 12.49 8.93 20.20
N THR A 479 12.57 7.97 21.13
CA THR A 479 13.66 7.85 22.11
C THR A 479 14.86 7.06 21.57
N VAL A 480 14.67 6.31 20.47
CA VAL A 480 15.70 5.48 19.84
C VAL A 480 16.39 6.28 18.74
N THR A 481 17.54 6.89 19.08
CA THR A 481 18.43 7.40 18.03
C THR A 481 19.15 6.19 17.42
N GLN A 482 18.81 5.81 16.21
CA GLN A 482 19.58 4.79 15.49
C GLN A 482 20.92 5.40 15.09
N GLU A 483 22.04 4.77 15.49
CA GLU A 483 23.34 5.17 14.95
C GLU A 483 23.30 4.99 13.42
N PRO A 484 23.68 6.04 12.64
CA PRO A 484 23.80 5.85 11.21
C PRO A 484 24.83 4.72 10.97
N PRO A 485 24.56 3.79 10.05
CA PRO A 485 25.44 2.66 9.82
C PRO A 485 26.86 3.15 9.54
N ALA A 486 27.84 2.51 10.13
CA ALA A 486 29.26 2.81 9.89
C ALA A 486 29.49 2.89 8.36
N ARG A 487 30.05 4.01 7.89
CA ARG A 487 30.33 4.21 6.47
C ARG A 487 31.10 2.99 5.94
N ILE A 488 30.45 2.18 5.13
CA ILE A 488 31.16 1.14 4.36
C ILE A 488 32.02 1.89 3.34
N VAL A 489 33.27 2.10 3.70
CA VAL A 489 34.29 2.58 2.75
C VAL A 489 34.61 1.36 1.87
N LEU A 490 34.01 1.30 0.68
CA LEU A 490 34.40 0.32 -0.32
C LEU A 490 35.88 0.53 -0.62
N PRO A 491 36.73 -0.52 -0.59
CA PRO A 491 38.13 -0.38 -0.95
C PRO A 491 38.23 0.19 -2.40
N ALA A 492 39.11 1.14 -2.58
CA ALA A 492 39.38 1.68 -3.91
C ALA A 492 39.76 0.52 -4.86
N PRO A 493 39.27 0.52 -6.13
CA PRO A 493 39.64 -0.52 -7.07
C PRO A 493 41.18 -0.55 -7.17
N ALA A 494 41.75 -1.75 -6.94
CA ALA A 494 43.18 -1.96 -7.08
C ALA A 494 43.61 -1.52 -8.51
N VAL A 495 44.40 -0.49 -8.57
CA VAL A 495 45.06 -0.10 -9.81
C VAL A 495 46.06 -1.23 -10.13
N THR A 496 45.65 -2.15 -10.98
CA THR A 496 46.59 -3.15 -11.57
C THR A 496 47.63 -2.39 -12.36
N GLY A 497 48.83 -2.39 -11.81
CA GLY A 497 49.99 -1.72 -12.38
C GLY A 497 50.23 -2.16 -13.84
N THR A 498 50.57 -1.17 -14.64
CA THR A 498 51.10 -1.30 -15.99
C THR A 498 52.30 -2.23 -15.99
N GLY A 499 52.11 -3.47 -16.46
CA GLY A 499 53.23 -4.34 -16.83
C GLY A 499 53.95 -3.74 -18.03
N SER A 500 55.17 -3.27 -17.80
CA SER A 500 56.15 -2.93 -18.86
C SER A 500 56.42 -4.15 -19.70
N LEU A 501 56.05 -4.12 -20.97
CA LEU A 501 56.63 -5.00 -21.99
C LEU A 501 57.96 -4.43 -22.41
N ALA A 502 59.04 -5.10 -22.01
CA ALA A 502 60.36 -4.94 -22.60
C ALA A 502 60.74 -6.23 -23.38
N VAL A 503 61.03 -6.02 -24.72
CA VAL A 503 61.64 -6.91 -25.71
C VAL A 503 60.80 -8.07 -26.22
#